data_8d6b7a5444cbddccfe37d61105745329
#
_entry.id   8d6b7a5444cbddccfe37d61105745329
#
_cell.length_a   1.000
_cell.length_b   1.000
_cell.length_c   1.000
_cell.angle_alpha   90.00
_cell.angle_beta   90.00
_cell.angle_gamma   90.00
#
_symmetry.space_group_name_H-M   'P 1'
#
loop_
_entity.id
_entity.type
_entity.pdbx_description
1 polymer ?
#
loop_
_entity_poly.entity_id
_entity_poly.type
_entity_poly.pdbx_seq_one_letter_code
_entity_poly.pdbx_strand_id
1 'polypeptide(L)'
;MDYMAGWARRYEGEIIPSDRPHENIFLFKRPIGVTTGILPWNFPFFLVARKAAPALITGNTIVIKPSQLTPENAYVFAQIVEEAGLPAGVFNLVNGRGSVIGHELSANPKVGMVSLTGSVGAGQQTMAAAAPNITKVSLELGGKAPAIVMKDADVDLAVKSIIASRVINTGQVCNCAERVYVDKAIKETFMEKLVAGMKQVKVGNPNEIADLDMGCLLYTSPSPTRP
;
A
#
# COMPACT_ATOMS: atom_id res chain seq x y z
N MET A 1 -10.57 0.82 7.50
CA MET A 1 -11.53 -0.32 7.64
C MET A 1 -12.92 0.12 7.20
N ASP A 2 -13.47 1.22 7.69
CA ASP A 2 -14.85 1.70 7.42
C ASP A 2 -15.19 1.82 5.94
N TYR A 3 -14.27 2.39 5.13
CA TYR A 3 -14.45 2.44 3.68
C TYR A 3 -14.75 1.05 3.08
N MET A 4 -13.98 0.03 3.47
CA MET A 4 -14.19 -1.35 2.97
C MET A 4 -15.43 -2.00 3.56
N ALA A 5 -15.78 -1.70 4.83
CA ALA A 5 -17.03 -2.17 5.41
C ALA A 5 -18.25 -1.67 4.62
N GLY A 6 -18.19 -0.44 4.10
CA GLY A 6 -19.21 0.11 3.20
C GLY A 6 -19.41 -0.65 1.89
N TRP A 7 -18.46 -1.50 1.48
CA TRP A 7 -18.57 -2.35 0.29
C TRP A 7 -19.27 -3.69 0.53
N ALA A 8 -19.54 -4.06 1.78
CA ALA A 8 -20.15 -5.35 2.11
C ALA A 8 -21.45 -5.67 1.33
N ARG A 9 -22.23 -4.64 1.00
CA ARG A 9 -23.49 -4.74 0.24
C ARG A 9 -23.40 -4.17 -1.18
N ARG A 10 -22.20 -3.84 -1.66
CA ARG A 10 -21.97 -3.28 -2.99
C ARG A 10 -21.18 -4.25 -3.89
N TYR A 11 -21.01 -5.47 -3.45
CA TYR A 11 -20.31 -6.51 -4.18
C TYR A 11 -21.32 -7.24 -5.10
N GLU A 12 -21.69 -6.53 -6.17
CA GLU A 12 -22.75 -6.93 -7.08
C GLU A 12 -22.21 -7.80 -8.24
N GLY A 13 -23.11 -8.50 -8.91
CA GLY A 13 -22.89 -9.16 -10.17
C GLY A 13 -23.49 -8.37 -11.33
N GLU A 14 -23.55 -8.99 -12.50
CA GLU A 14 -24.13 -8.40 -13.70
C GLU A 14 -25.07 -9.37 -14.37
N ILE A 15 -26.07 -8.85 -15.09
CA ILE A 15 -26.94 -9.61 -16.00
C ILE A 15 -26.71 -9.03 -17.39
N ILE A 16 -26.26 -9.87 -18.32
CA ILE A 16 -25.91 -9.47 -19.69
C ILE A 16 -26.80 -10.25 -20.65
N PRO A 17 -27.45 -9.60 -21.64
CA PRO A 17 -28.14 -10.31 -22.70
C PRO A 17 -27.17 -11.20 -23.47
N SER A 18 -27.60 -12.41 -23.82
CA SER A 18 -26.85 -13.29 -24.72
C SER A 18 -27.17 -12.96 -26.19
N ASP A 19 -26.23 -13.25 -27.08
CA ASP A 19 -26.46 -13.23 -28.53
C ASP A 19 -27.43 -14.33 -28.99
N ARG A 20 -27.73 -15.30 -28.13
CA ARG A 20 -28.66 -16.38 -28.40
C ARG A 20 -30.06 -16.03 -27.89
N PRO A 21 -31.13 -16.28 -28.66
CA PRO A 21 -32.50 -16.06 -28.20
C PRO A 21 -32.82 -16.89 -26.95
N HIS A 22 -33.58 -16.31 -26.02
CA HIS A 22 -34.05 -16.94 -24.77
C HIS A 22 -32.95 -17.31 -23.78
N GLU A 23 -31.76 -16.71 -23.87
CA GLU A 23 -30.62 -16.95 -22.99
C GLU A 23 -30.21 -15.66 -22.28
N ASN A 24 -29.92 -15.75 -20.98
CA ASN A 24 -29.33 -14.65 -20.20
C ASN A 24 -28.03 -15.11 -19.54
N ILE A 25 -27.04 -14.22 -19.49
CA ILE A 25 -25.76 -14.45 -18.85
C ILE A 25 -25.75 -13.76 -17.49
N PHE A 26 -25.52 -14.52 -16.44
CA PHE A 26 -25.36 -14.01 -15.06
C PHE A 26 -23.91 -14.09 -14.65
N LEU A 27 -23.31 -12.93 -14.31
CA LEU A 27 -21.97 -12.84 -13.78
C LEU A 27 -22.03 -12.74 -12.25
N PHE A 28 -21.43 -13.71 -11.57
CA PHE A 28 -21.31 -13.74 -10.13
C PHE A 28 -19.84 -13.55 -9.74
N LYS A 29 -19.59 -12.66 -8.79
CA LYS A 29 -18.28 -12.54 -8.15
C LYS A 29 -18.13 -13.62 -7.09
N ARG A 30 -17.00 -14.32 -7.10
CA ARG A 30 -16.71 -15.41 -6.17
C ARG A 30 -15.38 -15.15 -5.46
N PRO A 31 -15.22 -15.57 -4.20
CA PRO A 31 -13.92 -15.56 -3.53
C PRO A 31 -12.87 -16.33 -4.34
N ILE A 32 -11.65 -15.83 -4.33
CA ILE A 32 -10.48 -16.51 -4.93
C ILE A 32 -10.04 -17.69 -4.06
N GLY A 33 -10.32 -17.63 -2.74
CA GLY A 33 -9.94 -18.61 -1.76
C GLY A 33 -8.85 -18.11 -0.81
N VAL A 34 -7.70 -18.79 -0.78
CA VAL A 34 -6.57 -18.37 0.05
C VAL A 34 -5.79 -17.27 -0.64
N THR A 35 -5.60 -16.14 0.05
CA THR A 35 -4.78 -15.03 -0.42
C THR A 35 -3.62 -14.78 0.54
N THR A 36 -2.54 -14.15 0.04
CA THR A 36 -1.40 -13.77 0.86
C THR A 36 -1.11 -12.29 0.75
N GLY A 37 -0.70 -11.67 1.87
CA GLY A 37 -0.30 -10.27 1.96
C GLY A 37 1.13 -10.13 2.47
N ILE A 38 2.05 -9.70 1.62
CA ILE A 38 3.45 -9.46 1.98
C ILE A 38 3.66 -7.96 2.11
N LEU A 39 4.13 -7.51 3.28
CA LEU A 39 4.12 -6.10 3.67
C LEU A 39 5.52 -5.55 3.90
N PRO A 40 5.76 -4.27 3.54
CA PRO A 40 6.96 -3.53 3.91
C PRO A 40 6.83 -2.94 5.33
N TRP A 41 7.85 -2.18 5.73
CA TRP A 41 8.05 -1.63 7.06
C TRP A 41 7.49 -0.21 7.26
N ASN A 42 7.22 0.54 6.18
CA ASN A 42 6.99 1.99 6.25
C ASN A 42 5.62 2.42 6.80
N PHE A 43 4.58 1.60 6.61
CA PHE A 43 3.23 1.81 7.17
C PHE A 43 2.65 0.48 7.68
N PRO A 44 3.23 -0.11 8.74
CA PRO A 44 2.97 -1.50 9.10
C PRO A 44 1.50 -1.79 9.43
N PHE A 45 0.83 -0.94 10.22
CA PHE A 45 -0.58 -1.14 10.59
C PHE A 45 -1.53 -0.87 9.42
N PHE A 46 -1.32 0.25 8.72
CA PHE A 46 -2.15 0.63 7.58
C PHE A 46 -2.12 -0.41 6.46
N LEU A 47 -0.94 -0.96 6.16
CA LEU A 47 -0.79 -1.92 5.07
C LEU A 47 -1.38 -3.30 5.40
N VAL A 48 -1.44 -3.70 6.67
CA VAL A 48 -2.24 -4.87 7.09
C VAL A 48 -3.70 -4.63 6.75
N ALA A 49 -4.26 -3.50 7.20
CA ALA A 49 -5.65 -3.15 6.94
C ALA A 49 -5.97 -3.05 5.44
N ARG A 50 -5.06 -2.45 4.64
CA ARG A 50 -5.23 -2.27 3.19
C ARG A 50 -5.30 -3.59 2.43
N LYS A 51 -4.66 -4.66 2.92
CA LYS A 51 -4.70 -5.98 2.28
C LYS A 51 -5.77 -6.87 2.90
N ALA A 52 -5.90 -6.87 4.22
CA ALA A 52 -6.87 -7.71 4.92
C ALA A 52 -8.32 -7.29 4.61
N ALA A 53 -8.63 -5.99 4.67
CA ALA A 53 -10.00 -5.54 4.50
C ALA A 53 -10.64 -5.95 3.16
N PRO A 54 -10.02 -5.71 1.97
CA PRO A 54 -10.59 -6.17 0.71
C PRO A 54 -10.64 -7.69 0.59
N ALA A 55 -9.66 -8.42 1.12
CA ALA A 55 -9.69 -9.88 1.09
C ALA A 55 -10.86 -10.43 1.89
N LEU A 56 -11.03 -9.96 3.13
CA LEU A 56 -12.07 -10.43 4.04
C LEU A 56 -13.48 -10.08 3.56
N ILE A 57 -13.70 -8.82 3.12
CA ILE A 57 -15.03 -8.37 2.68
C ILE A 57 -15.52 -9.12 1.43
N THR A 58 -14.59 -9.63 0.62
CA THR A 58 -14.89 -10.44 -0.57
C THR A 58 -14.90 -11.94 -0.32
N GLY A 59 -14.90 -12.36 0.96
CA GLY A 59 -15.04 -13.75 1.36
C GLY A 59 -13.77 -14.61 1.22
N ASN A 60 -12.60 -13.98 1.09
CA ASN A 60 -11.33 -14.70 1.04
C ASN A 60 -10.71 -14.86 2.42
N THR A 61 -9.90 -15.90 2.59
CA THR A 61 -8.97 -16.00 3.71
C THR A 61 -7.65 -15.35 3.35
N ILE A 62 -6.91 -14.89 4.37
CA ILE A 62 -5.64 -14.20 4.14
C ILE A 62 -4.56 -14.63 5.12
N VAL A 63 -3.35 -14.81 4.59
CA VAL A 63 -2.11 -14.99 5.37
C VAL A 63 -1.25 -13.73 5.21
N ILE A 64 -1.08 -12.99 6.29
CA ILE A 64 -0.26 -11.77 6.31
C ILE A 64 1.15 -12.08 6.77
N LYS A 65 2.12 -11.60 6.02
CA LYS A 65 3.54 -11.55 6.40
C LYS A 65 3.99 -10.10 6.52
N PRO A 66 4.13 -9.55 7.72
CA PRO A 66 4.66 -8.20 7.93
C PRO A 66 6.16 -8.15 7.62
N SER A 67 6.70 -6.94 7.54
CA SER A 67 8.14 -6.75 7.55
C SER A 67 8.74 -7.28 8.86
N GLN A 68 9.89 -7.92 8.76
CA GLN A 68 10.65 -8.33 9.95
C GLN A 68 11.16 -7.15 10.80
N LEU A 69 11.18 -5.94 10.23
CA LEU A 69 11.61 -4.73 10.91
C LEU A 69 10.50 -4.08 11.74
N THR A 70 9.24 -4.36 11.43
CA THR A 70 8.07 -3.73 12.08
C THR A 70 6.92 -4.74 12.25
N PRO A 71 7.13 -5.87 12.94
CA PRO A 71 6.11 -6.92 13.03
C PRO A 71 5.02 -6.60 14.07
N GLU A 72 5.30 -5.80 15.08
CA GLU A 72 4.44 -5.59 16.27
C GLU A 72 3.04 -5.08 15.90
N ASN A 73 2.95 -4.13 14.99
CA ASN A 73 1.66 -3.61 14.54
C ASN A 73 0.74 -4.67 13.92
N ALA A 74 1.33 -5.69 13.27
CA ALA A 74 0.55 -6.79 12.72
C ALA A 74 0.05 -7.76 13.80
N TYR A 75 0.81 -7.92 14.89
CA TYR A 75 0.34 -8.68 16.07
C TYR A 75 -0.84 -7.99 16.73
N VAL A 76 -0.74 -6.67 16.97
CA VAL A 76 -1.85 -5.89 17.51
C VAL A 76 -3.09 -5.99 16.60
N PHE A 77 -2.90 -5.93 15.29
CA PHE A 77 -4.00 -6.10 14.34
C PHE A 77 -4.63 -7.49 14.44
N ALA A 78 -3.82 -8.55 14.59
CA ALA A 78 -4.31 -9.92 14.76
C ALA A 78 -5.13 -10.08 16.05
N GLN A 79 -4.69 -9.47 17.17
CA GLN A 79 -5.45 -9.45 18.42
C GLN A 79 -6.81 -8.76 18.26
N ILE A 80 -6.85 -7.60 17.59
CA ILE A 80 -8.12 -6.90 17.29
C ILE A 80 -9.06 -7.77 16.47
N VAL A 81 -8.53 -8.50 15.49
CA VAL A 81 -9.32 -9.42 14.64
C VAL A 81 -9.88 -10.58 15.46
N GLU A 82 -9.10 -11.13 16.38
CA GLU A 82 -9.52 -12.20 17.29
C GLU A 82 -10.61 -11.70 18.24
N GLU A 83 -10.40 -10.55 18.89
CA GLU A 83 -11.40 -9.91 19.77
C GLU A 83 -12.70 -9.55 19.04
N ALA A 84 -12.61 -9.22 17.75
CA ALA A 84 -13.79 -8.99 16.90
C ALA A 84 -14.56 -10.25 16.55
N GLY A 85 -14.09 -11.44 16.96
CA GLY A 85 -14.76 -12.72 16.76
C GLY A 85 -14.68 -13.27 15.34
N LEU A 86 -13.65 -12.88 14.56
CA LEU A 86 -13.45 -13.47 13.24
C LEU A 86 -13.13 -14.97 13.38
N PRO A 87 -13.73 -15.87 12.59
CA PRO A 87 -13.48 -17.29 12.70
C PRO A 87 -12.01 -17.66 12.53
N ALA A 88 -11.52 -18.61 13.32
CA ALA A 88 -10.13 -19.08 13.23
C ALA A 88 -9.78 -19.53 11.80
N GLY A 89 -8.56 -19.18 11.35
CA GLY A 89 -8.08 -19.52 10.01
C GLY A 89 -8.50 -18.55 8.90
N VAL A 90 -9.41 -17.60 9.17
CA VAL A 90 -9.81 -16.59 8.16
C VAL A 90 -8.74 -15.51 8.00
N PHE A 91 -8.17 -15.05 9.10
CA PHE A 91 -6.99 -14.17 9.13
C PHE A 91 -5.83 -14.88 9.84
N ASN A 92 -4.68 -14.93 9.19
CA ASN A 92 -3.50 -15.61 9.73
C ASN A 92 -2.28 -14.70 9.63
N LEU A 93 -1.40 -14.77 10.63
CA LEU A 93 -0.17 -13.99 10.68
C LEU A 93 1.03 -14.92 10.75
N VAL A 94 2.01 -14.70 9.86
CA VAL A 94 3.28 -15.43 9.86
C VAL A 94 4.44 -14.46 9.79
N ASN A 95 5.46 -14.70 10.62
CA ASN A 95 6.68 -13.90 10.63
C ASN A 95 7.88 -14.67 10.12
N GLY A 96 8.81 -13.94 9.53
CA GLY A 96 10.09 -14.49 9.08
C GLY A 96 10.69 -13.70 7.92
N ARG A 97 11.83 -14.19 7.47
CA ARG A 97 12.57 -13.56 6.37
C ARG A 97 11.79 -13.65 5.05
N GLY A 98 11.81 -12.55 4.29
CA GLY A 98 11.15 -12.48 2.98
C GLY A 98 11.64 -13.53 1.99
N SER A 99 12.95 -13.83 2.00
CA SER A 99 13.56 -14.85 1.14
C SER A 99 13.08 -16.28 1.41
N VAL A 100 12.53 -16.55 2.60
CA VAL A 100 12.02 -17.89 2.99
C VAL A 100 10.51 -17.89 2.95
N ILE A 101 9.87 -17.17 3.87
CA ILE A 101 8.41 -17.16 4.01
C ILE A 101 7.74 -16.45 2.82
N GLY A 102 8.32 -15.35 2.33
CA GLY A 102 7.77 -14.64 1.17
C GLY A 102 7.78 -15.48 -0.10
N HIS A 103 8.83 -16.28 -0.30
CA HIS A 103 8.89 -17.23 -1.41
C HIS A 103 7.80 -18.30 -1.28
N GLU A 104 7.69 -18.94 -0.11
CA GLU A 104 6.67 -19.98 0.15
C GLU A 104 5.25 -19.43 -0.09
N LEU A 105 4.92 -18.26 0.45
CA LEU A 105 3.62 -17.63 0.26
C LEU A 105 3.32 -17.27 -1.20
N SER A 106 4.35 -17.12 -2.02
CA SER A 106 4.21 -16.80 -3.46
C SER A 106 4.18 -18.05 -4.34
N ALA A 107 4.88 -19.11 -3.96
CA ALA A 107 5.03 -20.34 -4.75
C ALA A 107 4.02 -21.44 -4.39
N ASN A 108 3.29 -21.30 -3.27
CA ASN A 108 2.40 -22.36 -2.79
C ASN A 108 1.18 -22.53 -3.71
N PRO A 109 0.90 -23.75 -4.22
CA PRO A 109 -0.19 -23.98 -5.17
C PRO A 109 -1.59 -23.81 -4.56
N LYS A 110 -1.71 -23.74 -3.22
CA LYS A 110 -2.99 -23.46 -2.55
C LYS A 110 -3.34 -21.97 -2.52
N VAL A 111 -2.40 -21.11 -2.87
CA VAL A 111 -2.59 -19.65 -2.88
C VAL A 111 -3.18 -19.22 -4.22
N GLY A 112 -4.37 -18.63 -4.19
CA GLY A 112 -5.04 -18.12 -5.39
C GLY A 112 -4.58 -16.72 -5.79
N MET A 113 -4.08 -15.92 -4.83
CA MET A 113 -3.57 -14.58 -5.10
C MET A 113 -2.52 -14.14 -4.08
N VAL A 114 -1.44 -13.54 -4.58
CA VAL A 114 -0.41 -12.88 -3.77
C VAL A 114 -0.50 -11.37 -3.93
N SER A 115 -0.64 -10.65 -2.83
CA SER A 115 -0.57 -9.19 -2.81
C SER A 115 0.70 -8.74 -2.08
N LEU A 116 1.64 -8.17 -2.82
CA LEU A 116 2.89 -7.66 -2.27
C LEU A 116 2.93 -6.12 -2.33
N THR A 117 3.39 -5.50 -1.26
CA THR A 117 3.89 -4.12 -1.26
C THR A 117 5.35 -4.15 -0.86
N GLY A 118 6.23 -3.61 -1.69
CA GLY A 118 7.67 -3.67 -1.44
C GLY A 118 8.52 -3.06 -2.55
N SER A 119 9.78 -3.51 -2.66
CA SER A 119 10.69 -3.06 -3.71
C SER A 119 10.37 -3.71 -5.06
N VAL A 120 10.85 -3.11 -6.15
CA VAL A 120 10.76 -3.69 -7.51
C VAL A 120 11.37 -5.10 -7.54
N GLY A 121 12.55 -5.28 -6.93
CA GLY A 121 13.21 -6.60 -6.87
C GLY A 121 12.37 -7.65 -6.13
N ALA A 122 11.70 -7.27 -5.02
CA ALA A 122 10.78 -8.17 -4.33
C ALA A 122 9.55 -8.52 -5.19
N GLY A 123 9.04 -7.55 -5.95
CA GLY A 123 7.96 -7.77 -6.93
C GLY A 123 8.36 -8.77 -8.01
N GLN A 124 9.53 -8.61 -8.60
CA GLN A 124 10.07 -9.53 -9.61
C GLN A 124 10.21 -10.96 -9.06
N GLN A 125 10.75 -11.11 -7.84
CA GLN A 125 10.87 -12.42 -7.19
C GLN A 125 9.49 -13.05 -6.90
N THR A 126 8.52 -12.26 -6.44
CA THR A 126 7.15 -12.71 -6.22
C THR A 126 6.49 -13.20 -7.51
N MET A 127 6.62 -12.44 -8.60
CA MET A 127 6.10 -12.86 -9.91
C MET A 127 6.73 -14.17 -10.40
N ALA A 128 8.05 -14.28 -10.28
CA ALA A 128 8.77 -15.48 -10.67
C ALA A 128 8.35 -16.71 -9.86
N ALA A 129 8.16 -16.55 -8.53
CA ALA A 129 7.71 -17.62 -7.65
C ALA A 129 6.24 -18.03 -7.89
N ALA A 130 5.39 -17.09 -8.26
CA ALA A 130 3.97 -17.33 -8.55
C ALA A 130 3.72 -17.96 -9.94
N ALA A 131 4.62 -17.74 -10.88
CA ALA A 131 4.45 -18.12 -12.29
C ALA A 131 4.19 -19.62 -12.53
N PRO A 132 4.87 -20.59 -11.85
CA PRO A 132 4.61 -22.02 -12.07
C PRO A 132 3.17 -22.44 -11.82
N ASN A 133 2.47 -21.79 -10.90
CA ASN A 133 1.07 -22.06 -10.56
C ASN A 133 0.09 -21.10 -11.23
N ILE A 134 0.56 -20.17 -12.05
CA ILE A 134 -0.25 -19.09 -12.65
C ILE A 134 -1.02 -18.33 -11.58
N THR A 135 -0.47 -18.23 -10.37
CA THR A 135 -1.08 -17.51 -9.25
C THR A 135 -1.19 -16.03 -9.56
N LYS A 136 -2.35 -15.44 -9.30
CA LYS A 136 -2.56 -14.00 -9.49
C LYS A 136 -1.66 -13.19 -8.58
N VAL A 137 -1.09 -12.11 -9.10
CA VAL A 137 -0.27 -11.18 -8.31
C VAL A 137 -0.82 -9.76 -8.38
N SER A 138 -0.79 -9.06 -7.24
CA SER A 138 -1.06 -7.63 -7.12
C SER A 138 0.14 -6.98 -6.47
N LEU A 139 0.82 -6.11 -7.22
CA LEU A 139 2.09 -5.52 -6.82
C LEU A 139 1.96 -4.02 -6.61
N GLU A 140 2.28 -3.58 -5.40
CA GLU A 140 2.46 -2.18 -5.03
C GLU A 140 3.95 -1.96 -4.80
N LEU A 141 4.60 -1.22 -5.66
CA LEU A 141 6.05 -1.10 -5.68
C LEU A 141 6.50 0.33 -5.41
N GLY A 142 7.81 0.56 -5.41
CA GLY A 142 8.36 1.90 -5.30
C GLY A 142 8.02 2.78 -6.49
N GLY A 143 8.20 4.08 -6.35
CA GLY A 143 7.90 5.03 -7.39
C GLY A 143 8.66 6.34 -7.25
N LYS A 144 8.50 7.20 -8.26
CA LYS A 144 9.00 8.57 -8.32
C LYS A 144 7.86 9.50 -8.77
N ALA A 145 6.84 9.63 -7.88
CA ALA A 145 5.61 10.31 -8.22
C ALA A 145 5.83 11.76 -8.67
N PRO A 146 5.29 12.17 -9.83
CA PRO A 146 5.35 13.55 -10.28
C PRO A 146 4.28 14.41 -9.60
N ALA A 147 4.62 15.62 -9.23
CA ALA A 147 3.69 16.70 -8.94
C ALA A 147 3.75 17.71 -10.09
N ILE A 148 2.61 18.10 -10.63
CA ILE A 148 2.51 19.01 -11.77
C ILE A 148 1.75 20.24 -11.32
N VAL A 149 2.39 21.43 -11.47
CA VAL A 149 1.84 22.72 -11.07
C VAL A 149 1.71 23.60 -12.33
N MET A 150 0.48 23.74 -12.79
CA MET A 150 0.14 24.54 -13.97
C MET A 150 0.07 26.03 -13.63
N LYS A 151 0.13 26.91 -14.65
CA LYS A 151 0.16 28.36 -14.50
C LYS A 151 -1.05 28.98 -13.77
N ASP A 152 -2.18 28.29 -13.81
CA ASP A 152 -3.45 28.69 -13.20
C ASP A 152 -3.71 28.03 -11.83
N ALA A 153 -2.68 27.30 -11.30
CA ALA A 153 -2.79 26.68 -9.99
C ALA A 153 -2.73 27.72 -8.85
N ASP A 154 -3.42 27.43 -7.75
CA ASP A 154 -3.18 28.10 -6.48
C ASP A 154 -1.78 27.69 -5.96
N VAL A 155 -0.84 28.61 -6.07
CA VAL A 155 0.58 28.37 -5.74
C VAL A 155 0.75 28.05 -4.25
N ASP A 156 0.00 28.70 -3.35
CA ASP A 156 0.12 28.47 -1.91
C ASP A 156 -0.40 27.08 -1.52
N LEU A 157 -1.53 26.70 -2.08
CA LEU A 157 -2.08 25.34 -1.90
C LEU A 157 -1.14 24.28 -2.49
N ALA A 158 -0.59 24.51 -3.67
CA ALA A 158 0.34 23.60 -4.33
C ALA A 158 1.61 23.38 -3.49
N VAL A 159 2.23 24.46 -3.00
CA VAL A 159 3.40 24.39 -2.13
C VAL A 159 3.09 23.63 -0.84
N LYS A 160 2.01 23.98 -0.15
CA LYS A 160 1.58 23.30 1.08
C LYS A 160 1.39 21.81 0.85
N SER A 161 0.69 21.43 -0.21
CA SER A 161 0.40 20.03 -0.54
C SER A 161 1.64 19.22 -0.91
N ILE A 162 2.58 19.84 -1.66
CA ILE A 162 3.83 19.19 -2.06
C ILE A 162 4.75 18.99 -0.85
N ILE A 163 4.85 19.98 0.04
CA ILE A 163 5.62 19.83 1.28
C ILE A 163 5.02 18.72 2.13
N ALA A 164 3.72 18.74 2.40
CA ALA A 164 3.05 17.71 3.18
C ALA A 164 3.24 16.31 2.57
N SER A 165 3.13 16.19 1.25
CA SER A 165 3.39 14.92 0.54
C SER A 165 4.85 14.46 0.66
N ARG A 166 5.81 15.39 0.67
CA ARG A 166 7.23 15.04 0.70
C ARG A 166 7.74 14.68 2.08
N VAL A 167 7.21 15.32 3.13
CA VAL A 167 7.70 15.12 4.51
C VAL A 167 7.02 13.98 5.25
N ILE A 168 5.84 13.55 4.80
CA ILE A 168 5.11 12.45 5.46
C ILE A 168 5.99 11.22 5.62
N ASN A 169 6.00 10.66 6.83
CA ASN A 169 6.85 9.51 7.20
C ASN A 169 8.32 9.69 6.77
N THR A 170 8.83 10.91 6.87
CA THR A 170 10.21 11.28 6.48
C THR A 170 10.50 11.00 4.99
N GLY A 171 9.47 11.09 4.13
CA GLY A 171 9.57 10.80 2.69
C GLY A 171 9.64 9.32 2.33
N GLN A 172 9.46 8.42 3.28
CA GLN A 172 9.52 6.96 3.08
C GLN A 172 8.18 6.40 2.56
N VAL A 173 7.69 6.95 1.46
CA VAL A 173 6.37 6.67 0.89
C VAL A 173 6.48 6.48 -0.62
N CYS A 174 5.84 5.43 -1.14
CA CYS A 174 5.89 5.08 -2.57
C CYS A 174 5.29 6.14 -3.50
N ASN A 175 4.36 6.96 -3.01
CA ASN A 175 3.63 7.97 -3.77
C ASN A 175 3.92 9.42 -3.33
N CYS A 176 4.95 9.67 -2.51
CA CYS A 176 5.31 11.04 -2.15
C CYS A 176 5.81 11.82 -3.38
N ALA A 177 5.59 13.13 -3.39
CA ALA A 177 6.08 14.00 -4.45
C ALA A 177 7.61 13.95 -4.55
N GLU A 178 8.13 13.37 -5.62
CA GLU A 178 9.55 13.14 -5.85
C GLU A 178 10.10 14.06 -6.93
N ARG A 179 9.30 14.32 -7.96
CA ARG A 179 9.62 15.23 -9.06
C ARG A 179 8.54 16.28 -9.13
N VAL A 180 8.94 17.55 -9.17
CA VAL A 180 7.99 18.66 -9.27
C VAL A 180 8.20 19.38 -10.60
N TYR A 181 7.15 19.35 -11.43
CA TYR A 181 7.13 20.06 -12.72
C TYR A 181 6.28 21.32 -12.56
N VAL A 182 6.90 22.46 -12.79
CA VAL A 182 6.26 23.78 -12.58
C VAL A 182 6.21 24.52 -13.90
N ASP A 183 5.06 25.11 -14.23
CA ASP A 183 4.94 26.00 -15.39
C ASP A 183 5.95 27.17 -15.27
N LYS A 184 6.59 27.50 -16.38
CA LYS A 184 7.64 28.51 -16.44
C LYS A 184 7.15 29.89 -15.95
N ALA A 185 5.89 30.22 -16.18
CA ALA A 185 5.32 31.53 -15.82
C ALA A 185 5.25 31.77 -14.30
N ILE A 186 5.15 30.70 -13.49
CA ILE A 186 5.01 30.79 -12.03
C ILE A 186 6.22 30.21 -11.28
N LYS A 187 7.23 29.77 -12.00
CA LYS A 187 8.37 29.04 -11.44
C LYS A 187 9.06 29.78 -10.31
N GLU A 188 9.38 31.05 -10.49
CA GLU A 188 10.15 31.85 -9.51
C GLU A 188 9.34 31.99 -8.19
N THR A 189 8.07 32.43 -8.30
CA THR A 189 7.18 32.56 -7.14
C THR A 189 6.96 31.24 -6.42
N PHE A 190 6.80 30.15 -7.18
CA PHE A 190 6.64 28.82 -6.61
C PHE A 190 7.91 28.38 -5.86
N MET A 191 9.09 28.59 -6.45
CA MET A 191 10.38 28.19 -5.83
C MET A 191 10.66 28.98 -4.55
N GLU A 192 10.41 30.28 -4.54
CA GLU A 192 10.57 31.11 -3.33
C GLU A 192 9.71 30.58 -2.19
N LYS A 193 8.42 30.33 -2.46
CA LYS A 193 7.48 29.81 -1.47
C LYS A 193 7.80 28.39 -1.02
N LEU A 194 8.22 27.51 -1.95
CA LEU A 194 8.60 26.13 -1.62
C LEU A 194 9.83 26.12 -0.70
N VAL A 195 10.86 26.89 -1.01
CA VAL A 195 12.07 26.97 -0.18
C VAL A 195 11.76 27.57 1.19
N ALA A 196 10.93 28.62 1.26
CA ALA A 196 10.48 29.19 2.52
C ALA A 196 9.70 28.18 3.37
N GLY A 197 8.78 27.44 2.77
CA GLY A 197 7.99 26.42 3.46
C GLY A 197 8.84 25.23 3.91
N MET A 198 9.77 24.74 3.09
CA MET A 198 10.67 23.64 3.47
C MET A 198 11.59 24.02 4.65
N LYS A 199 11.98 25.28 4.79
CA LYS A 199 12.77 25.76 5.94
C LYS A 199 11.98 25.74 7.26
N GLN A 200 10.64 25.68 7.19
CA GLN A 200 9.80 25.59 8.40
C GLN A 200 9.59 24.15 8.86
N VAL A 201 9.97 23.16 8.05
CA VAL A 201 9.84 21.74 8.40
C VAL A 201 10.69 21.41 9.62
N LYS A 202 10.05 20.95 10.68
CA LYS A 202 10.69 20.59 11.94
C LYS A 202 11.23 19.17 11.87
N VAL A 203 12.52 19.01 12.01
CA VAL A 203 13.20 17.70 11.97
C VAL A 203 13.89 17.45 13.29
N GLY A 204 13.74 16.24 13.86
CA GLY A 204 14.40 15.91 15.12
C GLY A 204 14.09 14.53 15.66
N ASN A 205 14.51 14.30 16.91
CA ASN A 205 14.21 13.06 17.61
C ASN A 205 12.79 13.13 18.20
N PRO A 206 11.85 12.24 17.80
CA PRO A 206 10.48 12.26 18.30
C PRO A 206 10.35 11.91 19.79
N ASN A 207 11.38 11.35 20.42
CA ASN A 207 11.39 11.09 21.85
C ASN A 207 11.76 12.34 22.67
N GLU A 208 12.31 13.37 22.05
CA GLU A 208 12.79 14.59 22.70
C GLU A 208 11.95 15.82 22.34
N ILE A 209 11.39 15.83 21.13
CA ILE A 209 10.69 16.98 20.58
C ILE A 209 9.29 16.56 20.14
N ALA A 210 8.29 17.22 20.69
CA ALA A 210 6.90 17.06 20.24
C ALA A 210 6.65 17.82 18.93
N ASP A 211 5.59 17.49 18.21
CA ASP A 211 5.11 18.17 17.00
C ASP A 211 6.16 18.30 15.89
N LEU A 212 6.87 17.22 15.63
CA LEU A 212 7.80 17.13 14.50
C LEU A 212 7.06 16.78 13.20
N ASP A 213 7.51 17.42 12.10
CA ASP A 213 7.09 17.04 10.75
C ASP A 213 7.83 15.79 10.24
N MET A 214 9.10 15.65 10.66
CA MET A 214 9.97 14.54 10.26
C MET A 214 10.78 14.02 11.44
N GLY A 215 10.74 12.72 11.65
CA GLY A 215 11.57 12.01 12.61
C GLY A 215 12.80 11.36 11.96
N CYS A 216 13.17 10.18 12.45
CA CYS A 216 14.32 9.42 11.96
C CYS A 216 13.99 8.67 10.67
N LEU A 217 14.93 8.71 9.72
CA LEU A 217 14.92 7.84 8.55
C LEU A 217 15.33 6.42 8.97
N LEU A 218 14.69 5.39 8.42
CA LEU A 218 15.15 4.01 8.65
C LEU A 218 16.52 3.84 7.99
N TYR A 219 17.55 3.63 8.81
CA TYR A 219 18.94 3.65 8.37
C TYR A 219 19.27 2.63 7.28
N THR A 220 18.63 1.47 7.30
CA THR A 220 18.87 0.38 6.35
C THR A 220 17.96 0.43 5.12
N SER A 221 17.06 1.41 5.04
CA SER A 221 16.24 1.56 3.84
C SER A 221 17.12 2.13 2.73
N PRO A 222 17.30 1.42 1.61
CA PRO A 222 17.75 2.10 0.41
C PRO A 222 16.72 3.18 0.13
N SER A 223 17.17 4.42 0.01
CA SER A 223 16.27 5.51 -0.40
C SER A 223 15.50 5.03 -1.63
N PRO A 224 14.16 5.09 -1.66
CA PRO A 224 13.39 4.79 -2.87
C PRO A 224 13.78 5.71 -4.03
N THR A 225 14.62 6.69 -3.76
CA THR A 225 15.10 7.72 -4.68
C THR A 225 16.46 7.42 -5.30
N ARG A 226 17.13 6.34 -4.88
CA ARG A 226 18.35 5.92 -5.57
C ARG A 226 18.00 4.95 -6.70
N PRO A 227 18.48 5.26 -7.93
CA PRO A 227 18.29 4.40 -9.10
C PRO A 227 18.89 3.02 -8.90
#